data_f00523579b67ae2389e2030dd0755d5e
#
_entry.id   f00523579b67ae2389e2030dd0755d5e
#
_cell.length_a   1.000
_cell.length_b   1.000
_cell.length_c   1.000
_cell.angle_alpha   90.00
_cell.angle_beta   90.00
_cell.angle_gamma   90.00
#
_symmetry.space_group_name_H-M   'P 1'
#
loop_
_entity.id
_entity.type
_entity.pdbx_description
1 polymer ?
#
loop_
_entity_poly.entity_id
_entity_poly.type
_entity_poly.pdbx_seq_one_letter_code
_entity_poly.pdbx_strand_id
1 'polypeptide(L)'
;DGHERWEIDQLMQEIFIGWEKVKQLGISECVLGIDTWGVDYVLIGASGEKLADPISYRDKRTLNAVQNLTSEYPREYLYKKTGIQFMELNTLYQLYVEVRDLL
;
A
#
# COMPACT_ATOMS: atom_id res chain seq x y z
N ASP A 1 -2.79 -13.42 -10.58
CA ASP A 1 -2.40 -14.10 -9.34
C ASP A 1 -3.54 -14.20 -8.31
N GLY A 2 -4.70 -13.62 -8.61
CA GLY A 2 -5.90 -13.68 -7.75
C GLY A 2 -5.96 -12.60 -6.66
N HIS A 3 -5.01 -11.69 -6.60
CA HIS A 3 -4.99 -10.58 -5.67
C HIS A 3 -5.67 -9.32 -6.24
N GLU A 4 -6.30 -8.55 -5.37
CA GLU A 4 -6.77 -7.21 -5.69
C GLU A 4 -5.60 -6.22 -5.66
N ARG A 5 -5.29 -5.58 -6.80
CA ARG A 5 -4.14 -4.68 -6.92
C ARG A 5 -4.54 -3.28 -7.36
N TRP A 6 -3.73 -2.30 -6.98
CA TRP A 6 -3.79 -0.95 -7.51
C TRP A 6 -2.94 -0.86 -8.79
N GLU A 7 -3.56 -0.55 -9.90
CA GLU A 7 -2.87 -0.35 -11.18
C GLU A 7 -2.15 1.01 -11.18
N ILE A 8 -0.95 1.06 -10.59
CA ILE A 8 -0.19 2.31 -10.38
C ILE A 8 0.11 3.02 -11.70
N ASP A 9 0.45 2.28 -12.74
CA ASP A 9 0.78 2.90 -14.03
C ASP A 9 -0.45 3.56 -14.65
N GLN A 10 -1.64 2.98 -14.49
CA GLN A 10 -2.88 3.60 -14.93
C GLN A 10 -3.22 4.84 -14.10
N LEU A 11 -3.06 4.79 -12.79
CA LEU A 11 -3.24 5.97 -11.93
C LEU A 11 -2.32 7.11 -12.34
N MET A 12 -1.06 6.82 -12.66
CA MET A 12 -0.11 7.82 -13.15
C MET A 12 -0.54 8.41 -14.50
N GLN A 13 -1.06 7.60 -15.42
CA GLN A 13 -1.58 8.09 -16.68
C GLN A 13 -2.75 9.06 -16.48
N GLU A 14 -3.67 8.77 -15.59
CA GLU A 14 -4.80 9.66 -15.26
C GLU A 14 -4.33 10.99 -14.66
N ILE A 15 -3.29 10.97 -13.82
CA ILE A 15 -2.65 12.19 -13.29
C ILE A 15 -2.07 13.03 -14.43
N PHE A 16 -1.36 12.42 -15.37
CA PHE A 16 -0.79 13.14 -16.52
C PHE A 16 -1.87 13.70 -17.45
N ILE A 17 -2.96 12.97 -17.68
CA ILE A 17 -4.12 13.47 -18.45
C ILE A 17 -4.71 14.69 -17.73
N GLY A 18 -4.88 14.64 -16.42
CA GLY A 18 -5.33 15.78 -15.62
C GLY A 18 -4.40 16.98 -15.75
N TRP A 19 -3.09 16.75 -15.70
CA TRP A 19 -2.08 17.78 -15.86
C TRP A 19 -2.13 18.47 -17.24
N GLU A 20 -2.29 17.71 -18.32
CA GLU A 20 -2.46 18.26 -19.66
C GLU A 20 -3.73 19.12 -19.78
N LYS A 21 -4.83 18.73 -19.13
CA LYS A 21 -6.04 19.57 -19.08
C LYS A 21 -5.80 20.90 -18.37
N VAL A 22 -5.04 20.91 -17.28
CA VAL A 22 -4.67 22.15 -16.58
C VAL A 22 -3.89 23.10 -17.50
N LYS A 23 -2.91 22.58 -18.27
CA LYS A 23 -2.18 23.38 -19.27
C LYS A 23 -3.10 23.95 -20.35
N GLN A 24 -4.05 23.16 -20.86
CA GLN A 24 -5.01 23.59 -21.86
C GLN A 24 -5.92 24.73 -21.39
N LEU A 25 -6.12 24.87 -20.07
CA LEU A 25 -6.83 26.02 -19.47
C LEU A 25 -5.99 27.30 -19.41
N GLY A 26 -4.76 27.30 -19.94
CA GLY A 26 -3.85 28.43 -19.94
C GLY A 26 -3.19 28.71 -18.59
N ILE A 27 -3.23 27.76 -17.66
CA ILE A 27 -2.57 27.87 -16.36
C ILE A 27 -1.09 27.55 -16.55
N SER A 28 -0.23 28.55 -16.39
CA SER A 28 1.22 28.43 -16.59
C SER A 28 1.99 28.11 -15.31
N GLU A 29 1.41 28.43 -14.14
CA GLU A 29 2.02 28.21 -12.84
C GLU A 29 0.97 27.66 -11.87
N CYS A 30 1.30 26.60 -11.15
CA CYS A 30 0.45 26.05 -10.11
C CYS A 30 1.29 25.34 -9.04
N VAL A 31 0.69 25.13 -7.88
CA VAL A 31 1.27 24.32 -6.80
C VAL A 31 0.58 22.95 -6.82
N LEU A 32 1.38 21.91 -6.85
CA LEU A 32 0.90 20.52 -6.76
C LEU A 32 0.99 20.04 -5.32
N GLY A 33 -0.12 19.59 -4.77
CA GLY A 33 -0.18 18.81 -3.54
C GLY A 33 -0.50 17.35 -3.84
N ILE A 34 0.11 16.44 -3.10
CA ILE A 34 -0.17 15.00 -3.20
C ILE A 34 -0.68 14.52 -1.85
N ASP A 35 -1.84 13.90 -1.86
CA ASP A 35 -2.42 13.21 -0.71
C ASP A 35 -2.83 11.81 -1.12
N THR A 36 -2.70 10.86 -0.20
CA THR A 36 -2.97 9.44 -0.48
C THR A 36 -3.41 8.72 0.80
N TRP A 37 -3.95 7.52 0.64
CA TRP A 37 -4.21 6.63 1.77
C TRP A 37 -2.91 5.98 2.26
N GLY A 38 -2.85 5.67 3.56
CA GLY A 38 -1.74 4.90 4.14
C GLY A 38 -1.93 3.39 3.92
N VAL A 39 -1.11 2.63 4.58
CA VAL A 39 -1.07 1.17 4.79
C VAL A 39 -0.58 0.33 3.62
N ASP A 40 -0.89 0.66 2.36
CA ASP A 40 -0.38 -0.07 1.21
C ASP A 40 1.06 0.32 0.88
N TYR A 41 1.79 -0.57 0.25
CA TYR A 41 3.21 -0.40 -0.07
C TYR A 41 3.56 -1.06 -1.41
N VAL A 42 4.67 -0.63 -1.98
CA VAL A 42 5.26 -1.21 -3.17
C VAL A 42 6.62 -1.79 -2.82
N LEU A 43 6.91 -2.99 -3.33
CA LEU A 43 8.24 -3.56 -3.28
C LEU A 43 9.08 -3.01 -4.44
N ILE A 44 10.24 -2.47 -4.08
CA ILE A 44 11.18 -1.90 -5.04
C ILE A 44 12.39 -2.83 -5.15
N GLY A 45 12.74 -3.19 -6.36
CA GLY A 45 13.91 -3.99 -6.66
C GLY A 45 15.21 -3.22 -6.48
N ALA A 46 16.34 -3.93 -6.59
CA ALA A 46 17.67 -3.38 -6.36
C ALA A 46 18.06 -2.26 -7.34
N SER A 47 17.48 -2.23 -8.54
CA SER A 47 17.68 -1.19 -9.55
C SER A 47 16.65 -0.05 -9.48
N GLY A 48 15.78 -0.06 -8.47
CA GLY A 48 14.75 0.96 -8.27
C GLY A 48 13.44 0.69 -9.02
N GLU A 49 13.31 -0.45 -9.67
CA GLU A 49 12.09 -0.85 -10.37
C GLU A 49 10.98 -1.30 -9.41
N LYS A 50 9.75 -1.04 -9.77
CA LYS A 50 8.57 -1.61 -9.12
C LYS A 50 8.50 -3.11 -9.45
N LEU A 51 8.57 -3.99 -8.45
CA LEU A 51 8.53 -5.45 -8.67
C LEU A 51 7.15 -5.94 -9.08
N ALA A 52 6.11 -5.35 -8.52
CA ALA A 52 4.71 -5.62 -8.86
C ALA A 52 3.83 -4.44 -8.45
N ASP A 53 2.62 -4.39 -8.98
CA ASP A 53 1.61 -3.48 -8.47
C ASP A 53 1.24 -3.81 -7.02
N PRO A 54 1.06 -2.81 -6.15
CA PRO A 54 0.75 -3.03 -4.75
C PRO A 54 -0.57 -3.76 -4.57
N ILE A 55 -0.59 -4.72 -3.66
CA ILE A 55 -1.81 -5.41 -3.27
C ILE A 55 -2.63 -4.45 -2.40
N SER A 56 -3.91 -4.29 -2.73
CA SER A 56 -4.83 -3.44 -1.98
C SER A 56 -5.02 -3.96 -0.54
N TYR A 57 -5.15 -3.04 0.40
CA TYR A 57 -5.52 -3.37 1.79
C TYR A 57 -6.88 -4.08 1.91
N ARG A 58 -7.69 -4.08 0.85
CA ARG A 58 -8.98 -4.77 0.77
C ARG A 58 -8.84 -6.23 0.33
N ASP A 59 -7.66 -6.62 -0.11
CA ASP A 59 -7.39 -8.00 -0.49
C ASP A 59 -7.60 -8.96 0.69
N LYS A 60 -8.13 -10.12 0.39
CA LYS A 60 -8.46 -11.13 1.41
C LYS A 60 -7.23 -11.85 1.98
N ARG A 61 -6.01 -11.58 1.46
CA ARG A 61 -4.77 -12.24 1.92
C ARG A 61 -4.51 -12.07 3.42
N THR A 62 -4.95 -10.94 3.99
CA THR A 62 -4.74 -10.63 5.41
C THR A 62 -5.82 -11.19 6.34
N LEU A 63 -6.77 -11.94 5.80
CA LEU A 63 -7.80 -12.57 6.61
C LEU A 63 -7.15 -13.47 7.69
N ASN A 64 -7.53 -13.25 8.96
CA ASN A 64 -6.95 -13.88 10.14
C ASN A 64 -5.49 -13.48 10.47
N ALA A 65 -4.87 -12.54 9.75
CA ALA A 65 -3.49 -12.14 10.00
C ALA A 65 -3.28 -11.59 11.41
N VAL A 66 -4.24 -10.82 11.94
CA VAL A 66 -4.23 -10.33 13.33
C VAL A 66 -4.20 -11.50 14.30
N GLN A 67 -5.08 -12.47 14.13
CA GLN A 67 -5.16 -13.63 15.01
C GLN A 67 -3.88 -14.47 14.96
N ASN A 68 -3.37 -14.71 13.77
CA ASN A 68 -2.16 -15.50 13.57
C ASN A 68 -0.96 -14.83 14.23
N LEU A 69 -0.71 -13.54 13.92
CA LEU A 69 0.42 -12.81 14.49
C LEU A 69 0.31 -12.68 16.02
N THR A 70 -0.89 -12.46 16.56
CA THR A 70 -1.09 -12.33 18.01
C THR A 70 -1.01 -13.67 18.76
N SER A 71 -1.11 -14.81 18.07
CA SER A 71 -0.81 -16.12 18.65
C SER A 71 0.71 -16.34 18.84
N GLU A 72 1.54 -15.70 18.02
CA GLU A 72 3.00 -15.76 18.10
C GLU A 72 3.58 -14.69 19.03
N TYR A 73 3.01 -13.49 19.00
CA TYR A 73 3.46 -12.33 19.76
C TYR A 73 2.30 -11.72 20.56
N PRO A 74 2.44 -11.53 21.88
CA PRO A 74 1.38 -10.93 22.70
C PRO A 74 0.93 -9.56 22.18
N ARG A 75 -0.38 -9.29 22.21
CA ARG A 75 -0.96 -8.01 21.74
C ARG A 75 -0.30 -6.80 22.41
N GLU A 76 -0.03 -6.89 23.73
CA GLU A 76 0.65 -5.83 24.47
C GLU A 76 2.04 -5.52 23.92
N TYR A 77 2.80 -6.55 23.56
CA TYR A 77 4.13 -6.40 22.94
C TYR A 77 4.02 -5.68 21.60
N LEU A 78 3.12 -6.13 20.73
CA LEU A 78 2.92 -5.52 19.41
C LEU A 78 2.48 -4.07 19.53
N TYR A 79 1.51 -3.78 20.40
CA TYR A 79 1.03 -2.41 20.61
C TYR A 79 2.13 -1.50 21.18
N LYS A 80 2.89 -1.97 22.15
CA LYS A 80 4.02 -1.21 22.74
C LYS A 80 5.09 -0.86 21.69
N LYS A 81 5.27 -1.71 20.67
CA LYS A 81 6.24 -1.48 19.59
C LYS A 81 5.72 -0.58 18.48
N THR A 82 4.46 -0.67 18.15
CA THR A 82 3.88 -0.05 16.95
C THR A 82 2.91 1.10 17.23
N GLY A 83 2.21 1.06 18.37
CA GLY A 83 1.14 2.00 18.69
C GLY A 83 -0.09 1.92 17.80
N ILE A 84 -0.18 0.91 16.92
CA ILE A 84 -1.26 0.78 15.94
C ILE A 84 -2.42 -0.09 16.43
N GLN A 85 -3.60 0.15 15.86
CA GLN A 85 -4.76 -0.70 16.06
C GLN A 85 -4.57 -2.08 15.43
N PHE A 86 -5.23 -3.09 16.01
CA PHE A 86 -5.23 -4.46 15.51
C PHE A 86 -6.29 -4.62 14.41
N MET A 87 -5.96 -4.14 13.22
CA MET A 87 -6.80 -4.20 12.02
C MET A 87 -6.01 -4.87 10.90
N GLU A 88 -6.59 -5.87 10.26
CA GLU A 88 -5.95 -6.69 9.22
C GLU A 88 -5.41 -5.88 8.02
N LEU A 89 -6.00 -4.70 7.78
CA LEU A 89 -5.57 -3.80 6.70
C LEU A 89 -4.20 -3.12 6.96
N ASN A 90 -3.75 -3.04 8.22
CA ASN A 90 -2.51 -2.35 8.54
C ASN A 90 -1.28 -3.02 7.92
N THR A 91 -0.29 -2.22 7.52
CA THR A 91 0.94 -2.66 6.85
C THR A 91 1.65 -3.79 7.58
N LEU A 92 1.65 -3.79 8.91
CA LEU A 92 2.25 -4.86 9.72
C LEU A 92 1.70 -6.24 9.33
N TYR A 93 0.37 -6.35 9.19
CA TYR A 93 -0.28 -7.63 8.89
C TYR A 93 -0.12 -8.01 7.42
N GLN A 94 -0.09 -7.03 6.54
CA GLN A 94 0.20 -7.24 5.13
C GLN A 94 1.62 -7.79 4.94
N LEU A 95 2.62 -7.19 5.59
CA LEU A 95 4.01 -7.66 5.55
C LEU A 95 4.17 -9.04 6.21
N TYR A 96 3.48 -9.29 7.32
CA TYR A 96 3.51 -10.61 7.98
C TYR A 96 3.07 -11.72 7.04
N VAL A 97 1.98 -11.52 6.30
CA VAL A 97 1.48 -12.49 5.32
C VAL A 97 2.48 -12.64 4.16
N GLU A 98 2.97 -11.54 3.62
CA GLU A 98 3.90 -11.55 2.48
C GLU A 98 5.20 -12.29 2.81
N VAL A 99 5.80 -12.03 3.96
CA VAL A 99 7.02 -12.72 4.40
C VAL A 99 6.77 -14.21 4.62
N ARG A 100 5.63 -14.58 5.21
CA ARG A 100 5.27 -15.98 5.42
C ARG A 100 5.06 -16.74 4.12
N ASP A 101 4.46 -16.10 3.12
CA ASP A 101 4.16 -16.73 1.83
C ASP A 101 5.39 -16.79 0.89
N LEU A 102 6.44 -16.02 1.21
CA LEU A 102 7.73 -16.06 0.50
C LEU A 102 8.73 -17.07 1.07
N LEU A 103 8.51 -17.56 2.30
CA LEU A 103 9.36 -18.53 3.00
C LEU A 103 8.78 -19.93 2.98
#